data_8e86e243a32bde492812523b22eb9d74
#
_entry.id   8e86e243a32bde492812523b22eb9d74
#
_cell.length_a   1.000
_cell.length_b   1.000
_cell.length_c   1.000
_cell.angle_alpha   90.00
_cell.angle_beta   90.00
_cell.angle_gamma   90.00
#
_symmetry.space_group_name_H-M   'P 1'
#
loop_
_entity.id
_entity.type
_entity.pdbx_description
1 polymer ?
#
loop_
_entity_poly.entity_id
_entity_poly.type
_entity_poly.pdbx_seq_one_letter_code
_entity_poly.pdbx_strand_id
1 'polypeptide(L)'
;YLMLYPHAGYRDGSGANLPWLQEAPDPMTSVVWGSWVEINPATAARLGVGEGDDVSVESPFGKIELPAYLHQGIRPDTVAVPIGQGHSAYGRYAKGRGVNPIDILPAKEDKRSGELPLNSTRVRITRIGAAGKFVKMEGSTKELGREIVQTVSPKESGKKAGDA
;
A
#
# COMPACT_ATOMS: atom_id res chain seq x y z
N TYR A 1 -8.41 2.52 -10.84
CA TYR A 1 -8.23 3.93 -10.47
C TYR A 1 -7.17 4.07 -9.40
N LEU A 2 -6.40 5.15 -9.44
CA LEU A 2 -5.42 5.50 -8.41
C LEU A 2 -6.09 6.37 -7.34
N MET A 3 -5.81 6.06 -6.09
CA MET A 3 -6.14 6.86 -4.92
C MET A 3 -4.84 7.17 -4.16
N LEU A 4 -4.55 8.44 -3.95
CA LEU A 4 -3.44 8.87 -3.11
C LEU A 4 -3.94 9.34 -1.75
N TYR A 5 -3.19 9.06 -0.71
CA TYR A 5 -3.51 9.47 0.65
C TYR A 5 -2.23 9.82 1.43
N PRO A 6 -2.30 10.73 2.42
CA PRO A 6 -1.14 11.05 3.25
C PRO A 6 -0.70 9.85 4.09
N HIS A 7 0.61 9.59 4.10
CA HIS A 7 1.18 8.56 4.98
C HIS A 7 0.99 8.93 6.45
N ALA A 8 0.66 7.96 7.30
CA ALA A 8 0.40 8.20 8.73
C ALA A 8 1.58 8.90 9.46
N GLY A 9 2.82 8.51 9.15
CA GLY A 9 4.02 9.08 9.77
C GLY A 9 4.57 10.32 9.04
N TYR A 10 4.63 10.30 7.72
CA TYR A 10 5.27 11.36 6.94
C TYR A 10 4.31 12.46 6.49
N ARG A 11 3.00 12.22 6.56
CA ARG A 11 1.94 13.12 6.09
C ARG A 11 2.12 13.45 4.60
N ASP A 12 2.40 14.71 4.30
CA ASP A 12 2.71 15.24 2.97
C ASP A 12 4.18 15.03 2.53
N GLY A 13 5.00 14.44 3.39
CA GLY A 13 6.43 14.25 3.19
C GLY A 13 7.30 15.11 4.11
N SER A 14 6.72 16.05 4.85
CA SER A 14 7.48 16.91 5.78
C SER A 14 8.21 16.12 6.87
N GLY A 15 7.69 14.95 7.24
CA GLY A 15 8.31 14.05 8.22
C GLY A 15 9.34 13.07 7.64
N ALA A 16 9.50 12.97 6.33
CA ALA A 16 10.28 11.91 5.69
C ALA A 16 11.78 11.90 6.03
N ASN A 17 12.36 13.03 6.43
CA ASN A 17 13.77 13.10 6.82
C ASN A 17 14.03 12.78 8.30
N LEU A 18 13.02 12.40 9.05
CA LEU A 18 13.14 11.99 10.45
C LEU A 18 13.29 10.46 10.53
N PRO A 19 14.48 9.94 10.94
CA PRO A 19 14.75 8.50 10.89
C PRO A 19 13.79 7.68 11.76
N TRP A 20 13.38 8.19 12.92
CA TRP A 20 12.40 7.52 13.79
C TRP A 20 11.02 7.39 13.15
N LEU A 21 10.62 8.30 12.25
CA LEU A 21 9.39 8.15 11.48
C LEU A 21 9.56 7.15 10.33
N GLN A 22 10.75 7.03 9.75
CA GLN A 22 11.05 6.01 8.77
C GLN A 22 11.06 4.59 9.38
N GLU A 23 11.45 4.46 10.64
CA GLU A 23 11.45 3.20 11.39
C GLU A 23 10.11 2.89 12.06
N ALA A 24 9.26 3.89 12.26
CA ALA A 24 7.92 3.67 12.80
C ALA A 24 7.07 2.90 11.78
N PRO A 25 6.59 1.70 12.10
CA PRO A 25 5.80 0.92 11.17
C PRO A 25 4.47 1.62 10.88
N ASP A 26 4.06 1.59 9.62
CA ASP A 26 2.72 2.02 9.25
C ASP A 26 1.68 1.21 10.03
N PRO A 27 0.66 1.84 10.64
CA PRO A 27 -0.26 1.16 11.54
C PRO A 27 -1.13 0.09 10.85
N MET A 28 -1.31 0.16 9.53
CA MET A 28 -2.14 -0.80 8.80
C MET A 28 -1.32 -1.88 8.11
N THR A 29 -0.16 -1.53 7.56
CA THR A 29 0.64 -2.42 6.72
C THR A 29 1.89 -2.96 7.41
N SER A 30 2.32 -2.34 8.50
CA SER A 30 3.61 -2.59 9.20
C SER A 30 4.84 -2.33 8.31
N VAL A 31 4.66 -1.66 7.17
CA VAL A 31 5.75 -1.31 6.25
C VAL A 31 6.59 -0.18 6.84
N VAL A 32 7.90 -0.27 6.62
CA VAL A 32 8.89 0.73 7.03
C VAL A 32 9.83 1.07 5.86
N TRP A 33 10.43 2.26 5.89
CA TRP A 33 11.50 2.70 5.00
C TRP A 33 11.18 2.70 3.49
N GLY A 34 9.94 2.57 3.08
CA GLY A 34 9.61 2.47 1.66
C GLY A 34 8.24 2.99 1.31
N SER A 35 7.91 2.83 0.03
CA SER A 35 6.57 3.03 -0.51
C SER A 35 5.98 1.68 -0.91
N TRP A 36 4.66 1.60 -1.00
CA TRP A 36 3.93 0.42 -1.47
C TRP A 36 2.69 0.85 -2.25
N VAL A 37 2.15 -0.07 -3.01
CA VAL A 37 0.82 0.09 -3.61
C VAL A 37 -0.12 -0.97 -3.04
N GLU A 38 -1.26 -0.52 -2.54
CA GLU A 38 -2.30 -1.41 -2.05
C GLU A 38 -3.15 -1.90 -3.21
N ILE A 39 -3.30 -3.21 -3.31
CA ILE A 39 -4.05 -3.88 -4.37
C ILE A 39 -5.01 -4.88 -3.74
N ASN A 40 -6.27 -4.89 -4.22
CA ASN A 40 -7.22 -5.91 -3.80
C ASN A 40 -6.72 -7.31 -4.21
N PRO A 41 -6.78 -8.33 -3.33
CA PRO A 41 -6.29 -9.69 -3.62
C PRO A 41 -6.90 -10.32 -4.87
N ALA A 42 -8.19 -10.07 -5.16
CA ALA A 42 -8.82 -10.59 -6.38
C ALA A 42 -8.26 -9.92 -7.64
N THR A 43 -7.90 -8.64 -7.57
CA THR A 43 -7.24 -7.93 -8.67
C THR A 43 -5.81 -8.40 -8.84
N ALA A 44 -5.06 -8.54 -7.75
CA ALA A 44 -3.69 -9.05 -7.76
C ALA A 44 -3.61 -10.46 -8.37
N ALA A 45 -4.53 -11.35 -7.99
CA ALA A 45 -4.61 -12.70 -8.57
C ALA A 45 -4.83 -12.68 -10.09
N ARG A 46 -5.72 -11.81 -10.60
CA ARG A 46 -5.93 -11.64 -12.06
C ARG A 46 -4.69 -11.13 -12.79
N LEU A 47 -3.87 -10.33 -12.11
CA LEU A 47 -2.65 -9.74 -12.68
C LEU A 47 -1.41 -10.63 -12.46
N GLY A 48 -1.54 -11.75 -11.74
CA GLY A 48 -0.42 -12.60 -11.36
C GLY A 48 0.56 -11.92 -10.39
N VAL A 49 0.05 -11.00 -9.55
CA VAL A 49 0.83 -10.24 -8.57
C VAL A 49 0.67 -10.88 -7.20
N GLY A 50 1.78 -11.22 -6.56
CA GLY A 50 1.85 -11.68 -5.18
C GLY A 50 2.15 -10.55 -4.20
N GLU A 51 2.05 -10.87 -2.91
CA GLU A 51 2.45 -9.97 -1.82
C GLU A 51 3.95 -9.66 -1.92
N GLY A 52 4.28 -8.37 -1.97
CA GLY A 52 5.66 -7.90 -2.06
C GLY A 52 6.27 -7.94 -3.46
N ASP A 53 5.57 -8.44 -4.47
CA ASP A 53 6.05 -8.35 -5.85
C ASP A 53 6.21 -6.90 -6.30
N ASP A 54 7.28 -6.62 -7.02
CA ASP A 54 7.46 -5.31 -7.62
C ASP A 54 6.53 -5.13 -8.81
N VAL A 55 5.80 -4.04 -8.80
CA VAL A 55 4.85 -3.67 -9.86
C VAL A 55 5.16 -2.28 -10.40
N SER A 56 4.88 -2.13 -11.69
CA SER A 56 4.82 -0.85 -12.36
C SER A 56 3.40 -0.31 -12.31
N VAL A 57 3.24 0.90 -11.83
CA VAL A 57 1.99 1.66 -11.88
C VAL A 57 2.18 2.80 -12.87
N GLU A 58 1.46 2.74 -13.98
CA GLU A 58 1.61 3.67 -15.11
C GLU A 58 0.31 4.41 -15.37
N SER A 59 0.42 5.72 -15.55
CA SER A 59 -0.64 6.61 -16.00
C SER A 59 -0.23 7.29 -17.33
N PRO A 60 -1.12 8.05 -17.97
CA PRO A 60 -0.73 8.88 -19.12
C PRO A 60 0.33 9.96 -18.80
N PHE A 61 0.60 10.22 -17.53
CA PHE A 61 1.47 11.30 -17.07
C PHE A 61 2.83 10.83 -16.58
N GLY A 62 2.97 9.55 -16.26
CA GLY A 62 4.22 8.99 -15.77
C GLY A 62 4.09 7.55 -15.29
N LYS A 63 5.20 7.04 -14.76
CA LYS A 63 5.36 5.67 -14.28
C LYS A 63 6.12 5.66 -12.96
N ILE A 64 5.66 4.84 -12.01
CA ILE A 64 6.38 4.54 -10.78
C ILE A 64 6.49 3.02 -10.59
N GLU A 65 7.51 2.59 -9.86
CA GLU A 65 7.75 1.17 -9.56
C GLU A 65 7.88 0.99 -8.05
N LEU A 66 7.08 0.08 -7.50
CA LEU A 66 7.02 -0.11 -6.05
C LEU A 66 6.43 -1.50 -5.73
N PRO A 67 6.68 -2.03 -4.51
CA PRO A 67 6.14 -3.31 -4.11
C PRO A 67 4.62 -3.27 -3.85
N ALA A 68 3.96 -4.38 -4.15
CA ALA A 68 2.54 -4.57 -3.95
C ALA A 68 2.23 -5.07 -2.53
N TYR A 69 1.29 -4.43 -1.86
CA TYR A 69 0.66 -4.88 -0.62
C TYR A 69 -0.76 -5.35 -0.91
N LEU A 70 -1.08 -6.59 -0.53
CA LEU A 70 -2.41 -7.15 -0.76
C LEU A 70 -3.37 -6.73 0.35
N HIS A 71 -4.25 -5.75 0.06
CA HIS A 71 -5.20 -5.18 1.01
C HIS A 71 -6.64 -5.58 0.68
N GLN A 72 -7.27 -6.37 1.55
CA GLN A 72 -8.64 -6.86 1.33
C GLN A 72 -9.70 -5.75 1.38
N GLY A 73 -9.45 -4.69 2.12
CA GLY A 73 -10.39 -3.59 2.30
C GLY A 73 -10.50 -2.63 1.11
N ILE A 74 -9.57 -2.69 0.14
CA ILE A 74 -9.62 -1.83 -1.03
C ILE A 74 -10.52 -2.43 -2.12
N ARG A 75 -11.19 -1.56 -2.90
CA ARG A 75 -12.04 -2.01 -4.01
C ARG A 75 -11.22 -2.68 -5.12
N PRO A 76 -11.77 -3.70 -5.81
CA PRO A 76 -11.05 -4.40 -6.89
C PRO A 76 -10.65 -3.53 -8.09
N ASP A 77 -11.30 -2.40 -8.31
CA ASP A 77 -11.04 -1.46 -9.40
C ASP A 77 -10.15 -0.27 -9.00
N THR A 78 -9.66 -0.28 -7.76
CA THR A 78 -8.89 0.81 -7.17
C THR A 78 -7.57 0.28 -6.63
N VAL A 79 -6.54 1.10 -6.71
CA VAL A 79 -5.26 0.92 -6.03
C VAL A 79 -4.93 2.17 -5.23
N ALA A 80 -4.31 2.02 -4.07
CA ALA A 80 -3.95 3.15 -3.24
C ALA A 80 -2.45 3.21 -3.01
N VAL A 81 -1.90 4.43 -2.95
CA VAL A 81 -0.48 4.66 -2.70
C VAL A 81 -0.35 5.80 -1.70
N PRO A 82 0.37 5.62 -0.58
CA PRO A 82 0.64 6.71 0.34
C PRO A 82 1.62 7.72 -0.28
N ILE A 83 1.36 9.00 -0.09
CA ILE A 83 2.30 10.08 -0.41
C ILE A 83 3.28 10.29 0.74
N GLY A 84 4.36 11.01 0.49
CA GLY A 84 5.32 11.43 1.53
C GLY A 84 6.71 10.84 1.38
N GLN A 85 6.94 9.98 0.39
CA GLN A 85 8.26 9.44 0.02
C GLN A 85 8.66 9.90 -1.40
N GLY A 86 9.83 9.48 -1.86
CA GLY A 86 10.31 9.78 -3.21
C GLY A 86 11.10 11.08 -3.34
N HIS A 87 11.64 11.58 -2.25
CA HIS A 87 12.46 12.80 -2.26
C HIS A 87 13.82 12.57 -2.93
N SER A 88 14.20 13.48 -3.82
CA SER A 88 15.52 13.48 -4.48
C SER A 88 16.60 14.20 -3.68
N ALA A 89 16.23 15.16 -2.81
CA ALA A 89 17.17 16.06 -2.14
C ALA A 89 16.78 16.47 -0.70
N TYR A 90 15.75 15.91 -0.12
CA TYR A 90 15.24 16.29 1.20
C TYR A 90 15.98 15.55 2.34
N GLY A 91 17.27 15.87 2.52
CA GLY A 91 18.08 15.35 3.61
C GLY A 91 18.52 13.89 3.46
N ARG A 92 19.28 13.41 4.46
CA ARG A 92 19.96 12.11 4.43
C ARG A 92 19.01 10.92 4.44
N TYR A 93 17.93 11.01 5.21
CA TYR A 93 17.03 9.88 5.47
C TYR A 93 15.86 9.81 4.48
N ALA A 94 15.47 10.92 3.89
CA ALA A 94 14.41 10.97 2.88
C ALA A 94 14.93 10.73 1.45
N LYS A 95 16.17 11.16 1.17
CA LYS A 95 16.74 11.08 -0.17
C LYS A 95 16.83 9.65 -0.69
N GLY A 96 16.21 9.39 -1.85
CA GLY A 96 16.27 8.10 -2.54
C GLY A 96 15.47 6.99 -1.84
N ARG A 97 14.52 7.34 -0.99
CA ARG A 97 13.61 6.41 -0.34
C ARG A 97 12.24 6.44 -1.01
N GLY A 98 11.72 5.26 -1.31
CA GLY A 98 10.41 5.11 -1.93
C GLY A 98 10.25 5.86 -3.26
N VAL A 99 9.02 6.15 -3.62
CA VAL A 99 8.65 6.85 -4.85
C VAL A 99 7.69 7.98 -4.55
N ASN A 100 7.66 8.99 -5.42
CA ASN A 100 6.68 10.08 -5.35
C ASN A 100 5.49 9.77 -6.27
N PRO A 101 4.33 9.34 -5.74
CA PRO A 101 3.21 9.00 -6.60
C PRO A 101 2.50 10.22 -7.21
N ILE A 102 2.83 11.43 -6.80
CA ILE A 102 2.33 12.67 -7.42
C ILE A 102 2.84 12.80 -8.86
N ASP A 103 4.01 12.25 -9.17
CA ASP A 103 4.63 12.30 -10.51
C ASP A 103 3.78 11.61 -11.60
N ILE A 104 2.82 10.77 -11.22
CA ILE A 104 1.92 10.11 -12.15
C ILE A 104 0.51 10.72 -12.18
N LEU A 105 0.31 11.87 -11.54
CA LEU A 105 -0.94 12.62 -11.61
C LEU A 105 -0.95 13.64 -12.78
N PRO A 106 -2.14 14.02 -13.27
CA PRO A 106 -2.23 15.16 -14.19
C PRO A 106 -1.83 16.46 -13.47
N ALA A 107 -1.03 17.28 -14.11
CA ALA A 107 -0.70 18.63 -13.64
C ALA A 107 -1.90 19.58 -13.84
N LYS A 108 -3.01 19.28 -13.17
CA LYS A 108 -4.25 20.06 -13.24
C LYS A 108 -4.79 20.25 -11.83
N GLU A 109 -5.32 21.41 -11.58
CA GLU A 109 -6.06 21.71 -10.36
C GLU A 109 -7.53 21.36 -10.53
N ASP A 110 -8.17 20.89 -9.48
CA ASP A 110 -9.63 20.79 -9.44
C ASP A 110 -10.20 22.22 -9.45
N LYS A 111 -11.09 22.50 -10.38
CA LYS A 111 -11.65 23.84 -10.59
C LYS A 111 -12.46 24.38 -9.41
N ARG A 112 -12.91 23.52 -8.50
CA ARG A 112 -13.73 23.90 -7.35
C ARG A 112 -12.90 24.07 -6.08
N SER A 113 -11.98 23.15 -5.83
CA SER A 113 -11.15 23.15 -4.61
C SER A 113 -9.80 23.82 -4.79
N GLY A 114 -9.28 23.92 -6.01
CA GLY A 114 -7.90 24.36 -6.28
C GLY A 114 -6.84 23.31 -5.93
N GLU A 115 -7.24 22.11 -5.55
CA GLU A 115 -6.34 21.04 -5.12
C GLU A 115 -5.92 20.12 -6.28
N LEU A 116 -4.84 19.39 -6.09
CA LEU A 116 -4.46 18.29 -7.00
C LEU A 116 -5.51 17.18 -6.94
N PRO A 117 -5.87 16.57 -8.08
CA PRO A 117 -6.81 15.46 -8.13
C PRO A 117 -6.14 14.17 -7.64
N LEU A 118 -6.03 14.00 -6.33
CA LEU A 118 -5.41 12.84 -5.68
C LEU A 118 -6.13 11.52 -5.98
N ASN A 119 -7.35 11.60 -6.48
CA ASN A 119 -8.20 10.45 -6.78
C ASN A 119 -8.61 10.43 -8.25
N SER A 120 -9.01 9.26 -8.75
CA SER A 120 -9.64 9.08 -10.06
C SER A 120 -8.72 9.05 -11.28
N THR A 121 -7.40 9.16 -11.13
CA THR A 121 -6.47 8.91 -12.23
C THR A 121 -6.51 7.44 -12.62
N ARG A 122 -6.68 7.16 -13.92
CA ARG A 122 -6.62 5.78 -14.42
C ARG A 122 -5.17 5.33 -14.53
N VAL A 123 -4.91 4.12 -14.04
CA VAL A 123 -3.57 3.52 -14.08
C VAL A 123 -3.62 2.11 -14.63
N ARG A 124 -2.53 1.70 -15.23
CA ARG A 124 -2.22 0.31 -15.58
C ARG A 124 -1.23 -0.23 -14.57
N ILE A 125 -1.44 -1.48 -14.16
CA ILE A 125 -0.53 -2.19 -13.26
C ILE A 125 0.06 -3.37 -14.03
N THR A 126 1.37 -3.52 -13.94
CA THR A 126 2.11 -4.63 -14.55
C THR A 126 3.12 -5.16 -13.54
N ARG A 127 3.15 -6.48 -13.35
CA ARG A 127 4.19 -7.12 -12.54
C ARG A 127 5.52 -7.03 -13.25
N ILE A 128 6.57 -6.58 -12.56
CA ILE A 128 7.92 -6.41 -13.14
C ILE A 128 8.97 -7.29 -12.46
N GLY A 129 8.72 -7.76 -11.25
CA GLY A 129 9.66 -8.61 -10.53
C GLY A 129 9.02 -9.38 -9.39
N ALA A 130 9.76 -10.35 -8.87
CA ALA A 130 9.41 -11.00 -7.60
C ALA A 130 9.80 -10.11 -6.42
N ALA A 131 9.22 -10.39 -5.25
CA ALA A 131 9.41 -9.63 -4.02
C ALA A 131 10.86 -9.18 -3.78
N GLY A 132 11.09 -7.86 -3.80
CA GLY A 132 12.40 -7.27 -3.64
C GLY A 132 12.62 -6.64 -2.26
N LYS A 133 12.30 -5.35 -2.12
CA LYS A 133 12.64 -4.53 -0.94
C LYS A 133 11.46 -4.23 -0.01
N PHE A 134 10.53 -5.14 0.11
CA PHE A 134 9.37 -4.95 0.96
C PHE A 134 9.70 -5.28 2.42
N VAL A 135 9.94 -4.24 3.22
CA VAL A 135 10.34 -4.40 4.64
C VAL A 135 9.15 -4.13 5.54
N LYS A 136 8.81 -5.11 6.37
CA LYS A 136 7.81 -5.01 7.45
C LYS A 136 8.48 -5.25 8.80
N MET A 137 8.10 -4.48 9.81
CA MET A 137 8.64 -4.61 11.17
C MET A 137 8.04 -5.78 11.92
N GLU A 138 6.81 -6.15 11.63
CA GLU A 138 6.12 -7.28 12.25
C GLU A 138 5.87 -8.39 11.24
N GLY A 139 5.57 -9.55 11.79
CA GLY A 139 5.21 -10.71 11.01
C GLY A 139 3.91 -10.50 10.21
N SER A 140 3.48 -11.53 9.51
CA SER A 140 2.30 -11.49 8.66
C SER A 140 1.04 -11.17 9.46
N THR A 141 0.19 -10.28 8.93
CA THR A 141 -1.19 -10.11 9.36
C THR A 141 -2.08 -11.28 8.94
N LYS A 142 -1.52 -12.24 8.18
CA LYS A 142 -2.22 -13.44 7.70
C LYS A 142 -1.99 -14.60 8.67
N GLU A 143 -2.98 -15.41 8.88
CA GLU A 143 -2.90 -16.60 9.74
C GLU A 143 -1.91 -17.64 9.24
N LEU A 144 -1.51 -17.61 7.95
CA LEU A 144 -0.55 -18.53 7.31
C LEU A 144 -0.90 -20.01 7.54
N GLY A 145 -2.18 -20.35 7.53
CA GLY A 145 -2.68 -21.69 7.76
C GLY A 145 -2.73 -22.12 9.24
N ARG A 146 -2.46 -21.20 10.17
CA ARG A 146 -2.68 -21.44 11.60
C ARG A 146 -4.11 -21.06 11.97
N GLU A 147 -4.83 -21.94 12.63
CA GLU A 147 -6.16 -21.67 13.16
C GLU A 147 -6.10 -20.78 14.41
N ILE A 148 -5.74 -19.50 14.25
CA ILE A 148 -5.65 -18.54 15.35
C ILE A 148 -7.06 -18.14 15.81
N VAL A 149 -7.99 -18.01 14.86
CA VAL A 149 -9.39 -17.73 15.12
C VAL A 149 -10.20 -18.97 14.73
N GLN A 150 -10.77 -19.64 15.72
CA GLN A 150 -11.65 -20.78 15.47
C GLN A 150 -13.03 -20.27 15.06
N THR A 151 -13.44 -20.61 13.85
CA THR A 151 -14.80 -20.34 13.36
C THR A 151 -15.65 -21.60 13.48
N VAL A 152 -16.78 -21.50 14.16
CA VAL A 152 -17.76 -22.56 14.23
C VAL A 152 -19.07 -22.08 13.61
N SER A 153 -19.74 -22.98 12.88
CA SER A 153 -21.06 -22.65 12.36
C SER A 153 -22.09 -22.55 13.50
N PRO A 154 -23.15 -21.76 13.38
CA PRO A 154 -24.19 -21.69 14.42
C PRO A 154 -24.82 -23.04 14.76
N LYS A 155 -24.78 -24.02 13.84
CA LYS A 155 -25.26 -25.40 14.06
C LYS A 155 -24.30 -26.25 14.90
N GLU A 156 -23.03 -25.90 14.97
CA GLU A 156 -21.99 -26.63 15.72
C GLU A 156 -21.71 -26.01 17.08
N SER A 157 -22.04 -24.75 17.28
CA SER A 157 -21.86 -24.07 18.58
C SER A 157 -22.69 -24.71 19.72
N GLY A 158 -23.81 -25.38 19.40
CA GLY A 158 -24.64 -26.07 20.37
C GLY A 158 -24.11 -27.43 20.84
N LYS A 159 -23.11 -28.01 20.15
CA LYS A 159 -22.56 -29.35 20.50
C LYS A 159 -21.35 -29.30 21.46
N LYS A 160 -20.63 -28.18 21.52
CA LYS A 160 -19.44 -28.06 22.40
C LYS A 160 -19.71 -27.57 23.83
N ALA A 161 -20.94 -27.24 24.16
CA ALA A 161 -21.32 -26.84 25.53
C ALA A 161 -21.69 -28.03 26.46
N GLY A 162 -21.59 -29.27 26.01
CA GLY A 162 -22.00 -30.46 26.75
C GLY A 162 -20.90 -31.40 27.24
N ASP A 163 -19.59 -31.13 26.88
CA ASP A 163 -18.47 -32.00 27.24
C ASP A 163 -17.36 -31.22 27.97
N ALA A 164 -17.67 -30.56 29.08
CA ALA A 164 -16.72 -30.02 30.03
C ALA A 164 -17.12 -30.36 31.45
#